data_aeffe34f779647bc0609d5de29f93050
#
_entry.id   aeffe34f779647bc0609d5de29f93050
#
_cell.length_a   1.000
_cell.length_b   1.000
_cell.length_c   1.000
_cell.angle_alpha   90.00
_cell.angle_beta   90.00
_cell.angle_gamma   90.00
#
_symmetry.space_group_name_H-M   'P 1'
#
loop_
_entity.id
_entity.type
_entity.pdbx_description
1 polymer ?
#
loop_
_entity_poly.entity_id
_entity_poly.type
_entity_poly.pdbx_seq_one_letter_code
_entity_poly.pdbx_strand_id
1 'polypeptide(L)'
;TFIECGLKKSEFAINISNRKIVQGLMDELKIVDEKQKQKVLRAIDKLDKEGFGFKGVEELLKTERKDSSGAITSGANLSDEQASKIIDFLKVKDLSELKKNINNPLTQEGIKELEELFEVLKYSEYADQVKFDPSRIRGLDIYSGWIVETNLKFKIKNPKGKVIDPGSCCSGGEYLVTKFKGDPFLGTGISIGIDRLVFCLMQKEGIEAKEQKPALVCVMEPKYLDKYYEILNTLRKNNINSEIFLDSKKKLSKQLDYANRR
;
A
#
# COMPACT_ATOMS: atom_id res chain seq x y z
N THR A 1 0.86 11.16 13.36
CA THR A 1 1.77 11.27 12.19
C THR A 1 1.17 12.09 11.06
N PHE A 2 0.04 11.72 10.41
CA PHE A 2 -0.50 12.46 9.26
C PHE A 2 -0.81 13.93 9.60
N ILE A 3 -1.44 14.20 10.74
CA ILE A 3 -1.72 15.56 11.24
C ILE A 3 -0.42 16.31 11.52
N GLU A 4 0.55 15.70 12.15
CA GLU A 4 1.87 16.29 12.44
C GLU A 4 2.66 16.59 11.15
N CYS A 5 2.40 15.85 10.08
CA CYS A 5 2.91 16.14 8.74
C CYS A 5 2.12 17.23 7.99
N GLY A 6 1.19 17.93 8.65
CA GLY A 6 0.43 19.05 8.08
C GLY A 6 -0.84 18.68 7.33
N LEU A 7 -1.26 17.40 7.35
CA LEU A 7 -2.53 17.00 6.75
C LEU A 7 -3.72 17.33 7.68
N LYS A 8 -4.80 17.82 7.10
CA LYS A 8 -6.06 18.03 7.81
C LYS A 8 -6.81 16.70 7.96
N LYS A 9 -7.64 16.55 9.00
CA LYS A 9 -8.51 15.38 9.20
C LYS A 9 -9.38 15.06 7.96
N SER A 10 -9.78 16.06 7.19
CA SER A 10 -10.57 15.88 5.95
C SER A 10 -9.77 15.31 4.77
N GLU A 11 -8.44 15.30 4.82
CA GLU A 11 -7.56 14.95 3.71
C GLU A 11 -7.13 13.48 3.68
N PHE A 12 -7.53 12.69 4.68
CA PHE A 12 -7.30 11.25 4.71
C PHE A 12 -8.51 10.51 5.30
N ALA A 13 -8.58 9.22 5.05
CA ALA A 13 -9.54 8.31 5.68
C ALA A 13 -8.82 7.06 6.16
N ILE A 14 -9.19 6.60 7.34
CA ILE A 14 -8.73 5.34 7.92
C ILE A 14 -9.86 4.32 7.70
N ASN A 15 -9.61 3.34 6.86
CA ASN A 15 -10.58 2.30 6.54
C ASN A 15 -10.16 1.01 7.24
N ILE A 16 -11.12 0.35 7.88
CA ILE A 16 -10.88 -0.88 8.63
C ILE A 16 -11.82 -1.99 8.19
N SER A 17 -11.32 -3.21 8.17
CA SER A 17 -12.08 -4.43 7.92
C SER A 17 -11.56 -5.55 8.82
N ASN A 18 -12.12 -6.75 8.66
CA ASN A 18 -11.64 -7.94 9.34
C ASN A 18 -11.61 -9.14 8.39
N ARG A 19 -10.47 -9.84 8.36
CA ARG A 19 -10.24 -10.99 7.50
C ARG A 19 -11.24 -12.13 7.74
N LYS A 20 -11.64 -12.34 9.00
CA LYS A 20 -12.59 -13.37 9.40
C LYS A 20 -13.95 -13.19 8.72
N ILE A 21 -14.36 -11.95 8.48
CA ILE A 21 -15.67 -11.66 7.86
C ILE A 21 -15.71 -12.21 6.43
N VAL A 22 -14.73 -11.91 5.61
CA VAL A 22 -14.69 -12.40 4.22
C VAL A 22 -14.41 -13.89 4.15
N GLN A 23 -13.62 -14.44 5.07
CA GLN A 23 -13.37 -15.87 5.14
C GLN A 23 -14.65 -16.63 5.47
N GLY A 24 -15.41 -16.18 6.47
CA GLY A 24 -16.69 -16.77 6.82
C GLY A 24 -17.73 -16.66 5.69
N LEU A 25 -17.76 -15.54 4.96
CA LEU A 25 -18.57 -15.42 3.75
C LEU A 25 -18.18 -16.45 2.68
N MET A 26 -16.87 -16.63 2.42
CA MET A 26 -16.41 -17.62 1.45
C MET A 26 -16.78 -19.05 1.87
N ASP A 27 -16.71 -19.37 3.17
CA ASP A 27 -17.11 -20.67 3.70
C ASP A 27 -18.62 -20.92 3.52
N GLU A 28 -19.46 -19.90 3.78
CA GLU A 28 -20.92 -19.94 3.56
C GLU A 28 -21.25 -20.15 2.08
N LEU A 29 -20.47 -19.55 1.20
CA LEU A 29 -20.57 -19.72 -0.25
C LEU A 29 -19.96 -21.04 -0.75
N LYS A 30 -19.48 -21.91 0.14
CA LYS A 30 -18.83 -23.19 -0.18
C LYS A 30 -17.59 -23.06 -1.06
N ILE A 31 -16.86 -21.96 -0.94
CA ILE A 31 -15.57 -21.74 -1.57
C ILE A 31 -14.51 -22.32 -0.63
N VAL A 32 -14.17 -23.59 -0.81
CA VAL A 32 -13.31 -24.36 0.12
C VAL A 32 -11.85 -24.47 -0.33
N ASP A 33 -11.60 -24.35 -1.63
CA ASP A 33 -10.24 -24.44 -2.17
C ASP A 33 -9.42 -23.20 -1.83
N GLU A 34 -8.28 -23.38 -1.16
CA GLU A 34 -7.44 -22.26 -0.70
C GLU A 34 -6.88 -21.40 -1.85
N LYS A 35 -6.57 -22.01 -3.01
CA LYS A 35 -6.12 -21.25 -4.18
C LYS A 35 -7.25 -20.39 -4.75
N GLN A 36 -8.47 -20.92 -4.70
CA GLN A 36 -9.66 -20.18 -5.13
C GLN A 36 -9.94 -19.02 -4.16
N LYS A 37 -9.89 -19.24 -2.84
CA LYS A 37 -10.00 -18.18 -1.82
C LYS A 37 -8.97 -17.07 -2.04
N GLN A 38 -7.70 -17.43 -2.29
CA GLN A 38 -6.67 -16.45 -2.59
C GLN A 38 -6.95 -15.63 -3.86
N LYS A 39 -7.51 -16.25 -4.91
CA LYS A 39 -7.92 -15.53 -6.13
C LYS A 39 -9.06 -14.55 -5.86
N VAL A 40 -10.04 -14.95 -5.03
CA VAL A 40 -11.12 -14.05 -4.58
C VAL A 40 -10.55 -12.83 -3.87
N LEU A 41 -9.68 -13.03 -2.91
CA LEU A 41 -9.06 -11.93 -2.15
C LEU A 41 -8.23 -11.00 -3.04
N ARG A 42 -7.47 -11.55 -3.99
CA ARG A 42 -6.71 -10.76 -4.98
C ARG A 42 -7.62 -10.01 -5.95
N ALA A 43 -8.80 -10.56 -6.28
CA ALA A 43 -9.78 -9.85 -7.09
C ALA A 43 -10.35 -8.65 -6.34
N ILE A 44 -10.71 -8.82 -5.07
CA ILE A 44 -11.23 -7.75 -4.20
C ILE A 44 -10.19 -6.64 -3.99
N ASP A 45 -8.92 -6.99 -3.76
CA ASP A 45 -7.79 -6.03 -3.59
C ASP A 45 -7.60 -5.11 -4.81
N LYS A 46 -8.19 -5.47 -5.95
CA LYS A 46 -8.14 -4.64 -7.17
C LYS A 46 -9.31 -3.66 -7.30
N LEU A 47 -10.26 -3.63 -6.37
CA LEU A 47 -11.46 -2.78 -6.47
C LEU A 47 -11.13 -1.31 -6.74
N ASP A 48 -10.11 -0.77 -6.06
CA ASP A 48 -9.68 0.63 -6.19
C ASP A 48 -8.66 0.87 -7.32
N LYS A 49 -8.29 -0.17 -8.06
CA LYS A 49 -7.36 0.00 -9.19
C LYS A 49 -8.07 0.66 -10.37
N GLU A 50 -7.35 1.55 -11.05
CA GLU A 50 -7.85 2.22 -12.23
C GLU A 50 -8.38 1.22 -13.27
N GLY A 51 -9.62 1.44 -13.72
CA GLY A 51 -10.28 0.59 -14.72
C GLY A 51 -10.87 -0.71 -14.19
N PHE A 52 -10.86 -0.95 -12.87
CA PHE A 52 -11.50 -2.13 -12.26
C PHE A 52 -12.91 -1.82 -11.73
N GLY A 53 -13.03 -1.18 -10.58
CA GLY A 53 -14.32 -1.02 -9.91
C GLY A 53 -15.04 -2.34 -9.64
N PHE A 54 -16.30 -2.29 -9.27
CA PHE A 54 -17.10 -3.49 -9.01
C PHE A 54 -17.22 -4.42 -10.22
N LYS A 55 -17.35 -3.86 -11.43
CA LYS A 55 -17.46 -4.64 -12.66
C LYS A 55 -16.18 -5.45 -12.93
N GLY A 56 -15.02 -4.82 -12.80
CA GLY A 56 -13.74 -5.50 -13.01
C GLY A 56 -13.43 -6.55 -11.94
N VAL A 57 -13.87 -6.33 -10.69
CA VAL A 57 -13.80 -7.33 -9.63
C VAL A 57 -14.72 -8.50 -9.96
N GLU A 58 -15.97 -8.24 -10.36
CA GLU A 58 -16.93 -9.28 -10.72
C GLU A 58 -16.43 -10.15 -11.89
N GLU A 59 -15.84 -9.54 -12.92
CA GLU A 59 -15.19 -10.28 -14.01
C GLU A 59 -14.10 -11.21 -13.48
N LEU A 60 -13.20 -10.73 -12.60
CA LEU A 60 -12.13 -11.55 -12.01
C LEU A 60 -12.63 -12.63 -11.04
N LEU A 61 -13.77 -12.42 -10.39
CA LEU A 61 -14.40 -13.45 -9.58
C LEU A 61 -14.86 -14.64 -10.43
N LYS A 62 -15.28 -14.39 -11.67
CA LYS A 62 -15.84 -15.40 -12.60
C LYS A 62 -14.79 -15.97 -13.55
N THR A 63 -14.05 -15.09 -14.24
CA THR A 63 -13.17 -15.50 -15.35
C THR A 63 -11.83 -14.77 -15.27
N GLU A 64 -10.93 -15.12 -16.16
CA GLU A 64 -9.71 -14.33 -16.34
C GLU A 64 -9.99 -12.96 -16.94
N ARG A 65 -9.10 -12.03 -16.66
CA ARG A 65 -9.18 -10.68 -17.23
C ARG A 65 -7.84 -10.25 -17.80
N LYS A 66 -7.88 -9.67 -18.99
CA LYS A 66 -6.75 -9.01 -19.63
C LYS A 66 -6.75 -7.53 -19.29
N ASP A 67 -5.63 -7.02 -18.80
CA ASP A 67 -5.48 -5.59 -18.51
C ASP A 67 -5.05 -4.79 -19.76
N SER A 68 -4.95 -3.46 -19.61
CA SER A 68 -4.53 -2.56 -20.69
C SER A 68 -3.10 -2.79 -21.20
N SER A 69 -2.25 -3.47 -20.45
CA SER A 69 -0.90 -3.86 -20.84
C SER A 69 -0.85 -5.19 -21.60
N GLY A 70 -1.98 -5.90 -21.65
CA GLY A 70 -2.08 -7.23 -22.23
C GLY A 70 -1.78 -8.37 -21.24
N ALA A 71 -1.45 -8.08 -19.99
CA ALA A 71 -1.23 -9.10 -18.97
C ALA A 71 -2.55 -9.77 -18.55
N ILE A 72 -2.55 -11.09 -18.48
CA ILE A 72 -3.71 -11.90 -18.11
C ILE A 72 -3.67 -12.18 -16.62
N THR A 73 -4.72 -11.81 -15.90
CA THR A 73 -4.94 -12.18 -14.49
C THR A 73 -5.96 -13.32 -14.45
N SER A 74 -5.59 -14.45 -13.88
CA SER A 74 -6.49 -15.61 -13.74
C SER A 74 -7.63 -15.32 -12.78
N GLY A 75 -8.85 -15.69 -13.14
CA GLY A 75 -10.04 -15.55 -12.31
C GLY A 75 -10.18 -16.62 -11.22
N ALA A 76 -11.14 -16.39 -10.33
CA ALA A 76 -11.47 -17.31 -9.23
C ALA A 76 -12.42 -18.45 -9.65
N ASN A 77 -13.00 -18.39 -10.85
CA ASN A 77 -13.94 -19.36 -11.39
C ASN A 77 -15.17 -19.61 -10.49
N LEU A 78 -15.74 -18.53 -9.94
CA LEU A 78 -16.95 -18.58 -9.16
C LEU A 78 -18.20 -18.63 -10.06
N SER A 79 -19.29 -19.17 -9.52
CA SER A 79 -20.61 -19.04 -10.15
C SER A 79 -21.09 -17.59 -10.11
N ASP A 80 -22.09 -17.27 -10.95
CA ASP A 80 -22.72 -15.95 -10.97
C ASP A 80 -23.32 -15.59 -9.61
N GLU A 81 -23.95 -16.55 -8.94
CA GLU A 81 -24.52 -16.35 -7.60
C GLU A 81 -23.45 -16.04 -6.55
N GLN A 82 -22.35 -16.80 -6.52
CA GLN A 82 -21.23 -16.58 -5.60
C GLN A 82 -20.58 -15.22 -5.83
N ALA A 83 -20.33 -14.86 -7.09
CA ALA A 83 -19.74 -13.57 -7.45
C ALA A 83 -20.65 -12.41 -7.04
N SER A 84 -21.97 -12.49 -7.31
CA SER A 84 -22.93 -11.47 -6.92
C SER A 84 -22.96 -11.25 -5.41
N LYS A 85 -23.00 -12.33 -4.60
CA LYS A 85 -22.99 -12.23 -3.14
C LYS A 85 -21.72 -11.56 -2.60
N ILE A 86 -20.55 -11.82 -3.22
CA ILE A 86 -19.30 -11.13 -2.86
C ILE A 86 -19.39 -9.65 -3.23
N ILE A 87 -19.89 -9.30 -4.41
CA ILE A 87 -20.06 -7.90 -4.83
C ILE A 87 -21.03 -7.17 -3.89
N ASP A 88 -22.12 -7.80 -3.48
CA ASP A 88 -23.09 -7.20 -2.55
C ASP A 88 -22.47 -6.99 -1.17
N PHE A 89 -21.69 -7.96 -0.67
CA PHE A 89 -20.89 -7.80 0.54
C PHE A 89 -19.96 -6.57 0.47
N LEU A 90 -19.28 -6.34 -0.65
CA LEU A 90 -18.36 -5.20 -0.82
C LEU A 90 -19.07 -3.84 -0.83
N LYS A 91 -20.38 -3.79 -1.06
CA LYS A 91 -21.18 -2.56 -1.04
C LYS A 91 -21.66 -2.18 0.35
N VAL A 92 -21.63 -3.11 1.31
CA VAL A 92 -22.09 -2.88 2.67
C VAL A 92 -21.25 -1.79 3.35
N LYS A 93 -21.93 -0.92 4.09
CA LYS A 93 -21.27 0.19 4.82
C LYS A 93 -21.44 0.11 6.34
N ASP A 94 -22.27 -0.80 6.82
CA ASP A 94 -22.62 -0.94 8.21
C ASP A 94 -22.44 -2.39 8.69
N LEU A 95 -21.75 -2.56 9.83
CA LEU A 95 -21.56 -3.88 10.44
C LEU A 95 -22.89 -4.54 10.86
N SER A 96 -23.89 -3.75 11.23
CA SER A 96 -25.21 -4.29 11.61
C SER A 96 -25.94 -4.96 10.45
N GLU A 97 -25.71 -4.50 9.23
CA GLU A 97 -26.21 -5.13 8.02
C GLU A 97 -25.55 -6.49 7.77
N LEU A 98 -24.24 -6.57 7.92
CA LEU A 98 -23.52 -7.84 7.79
C LEU A 98 -23.95 -8.87 8.83
N LYS A 99 -24.19 -8.44 10.05
CA LYS A 99 -24.62 -9.29 11.16
C LYS A 99 -25.95 -9.99 10.88
N LYS A 100 -26.83 -9.36 10.11
CA LYS A 100 -28.11 -9.91 9.71
C LYS A 100 -28.03 -10.84 8.51
N ASN A 101 -27.11 -10.56 7.60
CA ASN A 101 -27.06 -11.19 6.28
C ASN A 101 -26.13 -12.41 6.20
N ILE A 102 -25.15 -12.53 7.12
CA ILE A 102 -24.15 -13.60 7.12
C ILE A 102 -24.18 -14.30 8.49
N ASN A 103 -24.56 -15.57 8.51
CA ASN A 103 -24.74 -16.33 9.76
C ASN A 103 -23.55 -17.30 10.04
N ASN A 104 -22.41 -17.06 9.45
CA ASN A 104 -21.22 -17.88 9.69
C ASN A 104 -20.55 -17.49 11.02
N PRO A 105 -20.16 -18.46 11.90
CA PRO A 105 -19.54 -18.16 13.19
C PRO A 105 -18.26 -17.33 13.08
N LEU A 106 -17.42 -17.59 12.08
CA LEU A 106 -16.17 -16.83 11.85
C LEU A 106 -16.47 -15.37 11.46
N THR A 107 -17.49 -15.14 10.65
CA THR A 107 -17.98 -13.79 10.33
C THR A 107 -18.46 -13.06 11.57
N GLN A 108 -19.25 -13.73 12.44
CA GLN A 108 -19.76 -13.13 13.68
C GLN A 108 -18.63 -12.78 14.64
N GLU A 109 -17.59 -13.61 14.73
CA GLU A 109 -16.39 -13.32 15.51
C GLU A 109 -15.68 -12.07 14.99
N GLY A 110 -15.43 -11.97 13.68
CA GLY A 110 -14.81 -10.78 13.08
C GLY A 110 -15.62 -9.50 13.22
N ILE A 111 -16.95 -9.59 13.17
CA ILE A 111 -17.86 -8.47 13.45
C ILE A 111 -17.72 -8.02 14.90
N LYS A 112 -17.74 -8.96 15.84
CA LYS A 112 -17.61 -8.66 17.27
C LYS A 112 -16.28 -7.96 17.59
N GLU A 113 -15.17 -8.42 17.02
CA GLU A 113 -13.87 -7.76 17.16
C GLU A 113 -13.87 -6.31 16.67
N LEU A 114 -14.55 -6.03 15.54
CA LEU A 114 -14.70 -4.67 15.04
C LEU A 114 -15.65 -3.84 15.90
N GLU A 115 -16.74 -4.41 16.40
CA GLU A 115 -17.65 -3.74 17.36
C GLU A 115 -16.89 -3.30 18.61
N GLU A 116 -16.10 -4.20 19.21
CA GLU A 116 -15.24 -3.90 20.38
C GLU A 116 -14.22 -2.79 20.08
N LEU A 117 -13.57 -2.85 18.91
CA LEU A 117 -12.64 -1.81 18.49
C LEU A 117 -13.33 -0.46 18.29
N PHE A 118 -14.50 -0.40 17.65
CA PHE A 118 -15.26 0.83 17.49
C PHE A 118 -15.76 1.40 18.81
N GLU A 119 -16.10 0.55 19.78
CA GLU A 119 -16.45 1.01 21.14
C GLU A 119 -15.27 1.73 21.81
N VAL A 120 -14.04 1.20 21.71
CA VAL A 120 -12.84 1.85 22.24
C VAL A 120 -12.54 3.15 21.49
N LEU A 121 -12.69 3.14 20.17
CA LEU A 121 -12.42 4.32 19.32
C LEU A 121 -13.36 5.50 19.61
N LYS A 122 -14.56 5.28 20.14
CA LYS A 122 -15.47 6.38 20.55
C LYS A 122 -14.84 7.37 21.52
N TYR A 123 -13.89 6.93 22.32
CA TYR A 123 -13.16 7.77 23.28
C TYR A 123 -11.94 8.49 22.66
N SER A 124 -11.67 8.24 21.38
CA SER A 124 -10.55 8.85 20.65
C SER A 124 -11.01 10.10 19.89
N GLU A 125 -10.17 11.10 19.83
CA GLU A 125 -10.36 12.27 18.95
C GLU A 125 -10.38 11.92 17.45
N TYR A 126 -10.05 10.68 17.08
CA TYR A 126 -10.02 10.16 15.72
C TYR A 126 -11.20 9.26 15.37
N ALA A 127 -12.20 9.12 16.24
CA ALA A 127 -13.35 8.24 16.02
C ALA A 127 -14.01 8.45 14.65
N ASP A 128 -14.24 9.71 14.27
CA ASP A 128 -14.87 10.09 12.99
C ASP A 128 -14.00 9.80 11.75
N GLN A 129 -12.71 9.52 11.94
CA GLN A 129 -11.76 9.23 10.87
C GLN A 129 -11.75 7.77 10.47
N VAL A 130 -12.15 6.87 11.37
CA VAL A 130 -12.14 5.42 11.16
C VAL A 130 -13.50 4.96 10.64
N LYS A 131 -13.49 4.26 9.51
CA LYS A 131 -14.71 3.77 8.86
C LYS A 131 -14.56 2.30 8.52
N PHE A 132 -15.67 1.56 8.67
CA PHE A 132 -15.74 0.21 8.14
C PHE A 132 -15.75 0.24 6.61
N ASP A 133 -14.89 -0.58 6.00
CA ASP A 133 -14.85 -0.79 4.55
C ASP A 133 -14.51 -2.27 4.26
N PRO A 134 -15.48 -3.09 3.87
CA PRO A 134 -15.30 -4.52 3.64
C PRO A 134 -14.34 -4.83 2.49
N SER A 135 -14.02 -3.87 1.64
CA SER A 135 -13.07 -4.06 0.54
C SER A 135 -11.60 -4.04 0.99
N ARG A 136 -11.30 -3.62 2.22
CA ARG A 136 -9.94 -3.55 2.76
C ARG A 136 -9.47 -4.91 3.27
N ILE A 137 -9.24 -5.83 2.36
CA ILE A 137 -8.97 -7.24 2.67
C ILE A 137 -7.49 -7.59 2.55
N ARG A 138 -6.71 -6.86 1.78
CA ARG A 138 -5.32 -7.16 1.44
C ARG A 138 -5.11 -8.57 0.88
N GLY A 139 -4.42 -8.66 -0.24
CA GLY A 139 -4.13 -9.93 -0.91
C GLY A 139 -3.04 -10.79 -0.24
N LEU A 140 -2.57 -10.42 0.96
CA LEU A 140 -1.51 -11.13 1.67
C LEU A 140 -2.10 -12.12 2.69
N ASP A 141 -1.58 -13.33 2.71
CA ASP A 141 -2.02 -14.42 3.60
C ASP A 141 -1.51 -14.29 5.05
N ILE A 142 -0.87 -13.18 5.39
CA ILE A 142 -0.31 -12.97 6.72
C ILE A 142 -1.35 -12.47 7.74
N TYR A 143 -2.41 -11.81 7.28
CA TYR A 143 -3.43 -11.24 8.16
C TYR A 143 -4.43 -12.29 8.62
N SER A 144 -4.72 -12.31 9.93
CA SER A 144 -5.63 -13.24 10.60
C SER A 144 -6.90 -12.61 11.14
N GLY A 145 -6.88 -11.31 11.45
CA GLY A 145 -7.97 -10.57 12.05
C GLY A 145 -8.23 -9.24 11.35
N TRP A 146 -8.32 -8.15 12.12
CA TRP A 146 -8.58 -6.81 11.58
C TRP A 146 -7.45 -6.31 10.67
N ILE A 147 -7.84 -5.52 9.68
CA ILE A 147 -6.95 -4.91 8.70
C ILE A 147 -7.29 -3.42 8.62
N VAL A 148 -6.28 -2.58 8.56
CA VAL A 148 -6.43 -1.13 8.43
C VAL A 148 -5.65 -0.61 7.25
N GLU A 149 -6.24 0.37 6.54
CA GLU A 149 -5.59 1.15 5.50
C GLU A 149 -5.94 2.62 5.63
N THR A 150 -4.93 3.47 5.44
CA THR A 150 -5.14 4.92 5.37
C THR A 150 -4.90 5.41 3.96
N ASN A 151 -5.96 5.97 3.38
CA ASN A 151 -5.97 6.53 2.03
C ASN A 151 -6.02 8.04 2.09
N LEU A 152 -5.23 8.72 1.24
CA LEU A 152 -5.31 10.15 1.05
C LEU A 152 -6.52 10.51 0.16
N LYS A 153 -7.20 11.62 0.47
CA LYS A 153 -8.43 12.06 -0.22
C LYS A 153 -8.18 13.12 -1.29
N PHE A 154 -6.94 13.45 -1.59
CA PHE A 154 -6.57 14.36 -2.65
C PHE A 154 -5.83 13.63 -3.77
N LYS A 155 -5.87 14.22 -4.95
CA LYS A 155 -5.18 13.66 -6.12
C LYS A 155 -3.81 14.29 -6.28
N ILE A 156 -2.90 13.55 -6.87
CA ILE A 156 -1.53 13.98 -7.17
C ILE A 156 -1.22 13.80 -8.66
N LYS A 157 -0.18 14.45 -9.15
CA LYS A 157 0.36 14.18 -10.49
C LYS A 157 1.47 13.14 -10.40
N ASN A 158 1.39 12.11 -11.22
CA ASN A 158 2.51 11.17 -11.34
C ASN A 158 3.67 11.80 -12.16
N PRO A 159 4.86 11.17 -12.24
CA PRO A 159 5.99 11.69 -12.99
C PRO A 159 5.72 11.95 -14.48
N LYS A 160 4.66 11.35 -15.03
CA LYS A 160 4.19 11.58 -16.41
C LYS A 160 3.16 12.71 -16.52
N GLY A 161 2.91 13.46 -15.44
CA GLY A 161 1.93 14.55 -15.38
C GLY A 161 0.47 14.13 -15.30
N LYS A 162 0.16 12.83 -15.28
CA LYS A 162 -1.21 12.32 -15.16
C LYS A 162 -1.70 12.46 -13.72
N VAL A 163 -2.92 12.99 -13.56
CA VAL A 163 -3.58 13.07 -12.24
C VAL A 163 -4.04 11.67 -11.84
N ILE A 164 -3.61 11.23 -10.67
CA ILE A 164 -3.89 9.91 -10.12
C ILE A 164 -4.32 10.00 -8.65
N ASP A 165 -4.98 8.94 -8.19
CA ASP A 165 -5.19 8.69 -6.76
C ASP A 165 -3.88 8.13 -6.16
N PRO A 166 -3.37 8.69 -5.06
CA PRO A 166 -2.14 8.19 -4.44
C PRO A 166 -2.27 6.79 -3.81
N GLY A 167 -3.50 6.32 -3.60
CA GLY A 167 -3.76 5.05 -2.95
C GLY A 167 -3.46 5.05 -1.45
N SER A 168 -3.21 3.87 -0.89
CA SER A 168 -2.92 3.70 0.54
C SER A 168 -1.50 4.15 0.89
N CYS A 169 -1.38 5.04 1.89
CA CYS A 169 -0.10 5.50 2.43
C CYS A 169 0.28 4.82 3.76
N CYS A 170 -0.67 4.17 4.41
CA CYS A 170 -0.43 3.42 5.64
C CYS A 170 -1.30 2.18 5.63
N SER A 171 -0.78 1.08 6.10
CA SER A 171 -1.55 -0.14 6.23
C SER A 171 -0.96 -1.07 7.30
N GLY A 172 -1.82 -1.91 7.85
CA GLY A 172 -1.45 -2.89 8.86
C GLY A 172 -2.60 -3.76 9.25
N GLY A 173 -2.46 -4.43 10.38
CA GLY A 173 -3.50 -5.31 10.90
C GLY A 173 -2.97 -6.30 11.92
N GLU A 174 -3.83 -7.22 12.27
CA GLU A 174 -3.49 -8.39 13.05
C GLU A 174 -2.97 -9.51 12.14
N TYR A 175 -1.92 -10.17 12.55
CA TYR A 175 -1.31 -11.28 11.82
C TYR A 175 -0.80 -12.37 12.77
N LEU A 176 -0.80 -13.59 12.26
CA LEU A 176 -0.32 -14.75 13.00
C LEU A 176 1.19 -14.94 12.78
N VAL A 177 2.00 -14.62 13.78
CA VAL A 177 3.47 -14.73 13.71
C VAL A 177 3.93 -16.19 13.61
N THR A 178 3.12 -17.14 14.07
CA THR A 178 3.36 -18.58 14.01
C THR A 178 3.56 -19.15 12.62
N LYS A 179 3.08 -18.49 11.59
CA LYS A 179 3.41 -18.88 10.22
C LYS A 179 4.93 -18.98 9.99
N PHE A 180 5.71 -18.42 10.91
CA PHE A 180 7.17 -18.35 10.82
C PHE A 180 7.93 -19.07 11.95
N LYS A 181 7.31 -19.45 13.08
CA LYS A 181 8.01 -19.95 14.28
C LYS A 181 7.30 -21.02 15.13
N GLY A 182 6.32 -21.75 14.61
CA GLY A 182 5.80 -22.94 15.31
C GLY A 182 4.72 -22.72 16.37
N ASP A 183 4.86 -21.77 17.30
CA ASP A 183 3.84 -21.51 18.33
C ASP A 183 2.85 -20.40 17.97
N PRO A 184 1.52 -20.53 18.22
CA PRO A 184 0.53 -19.53 17.89
C PRO A 184 0.76 -18.22 18.66
N PHE A 185 1.32 -17.24 17.96
CA PHE A 185 1.55 -15.92 18.50
C PHE A 185 0.92 -14.85 17.57
N LEU A 186 -0.02 -14.10 18.12
CA LEU A 186 -0.66 -12.99 17.42
C LEU A 186 0.24 -11.76 17.50
N GLY A 187 0.43 -11.12 16.37
CA GLY A 187 1.11 -9.83 16.24
C GLY A 187 0.18 -8.77 15.69
N THR A 188 0.43 -7.54 16.06
CA THR A 188 -0.24 -6.36 15.51
C THR A 188 0.81 -5.38 15.03
N GLY A 189 0.63 -4.85 13.83
CA GLY A 189 1.57 -3.89 13.27
C GLY A 189 0.96 -2.99 12.22
N ILE A 190 1.51 -1.77 12.14
CA ILE A 190 1.16 -0.78 11.13
C ILE A 190 2.43 -0.27 10.48
N SER A 191 2.41 -0.13 9.15
CA SER A 191 3.51 0.41 8.35
C SER A 191 3.07 1.65 7.61
N ILE A 192 3.90 2.68 7.61
CA ILE A 192 3.70 3.92 6.85
C ILE A 192 4.66 3.91 5.67
N GLY A 193 4.14 4.11 4.47
CA GLY A 193 4.93 4.26 3.25
C GLY A 193 5.53 5.67 3.17
N ILE A 194 6.71 5.87 3.78
CA ILE A 194 7.36 7.18 3.91
C ILE A 194 7.56 7.84 2.54
N ASP A 195 8.14 7.15 1.57
CA ASP A 195 8.41 7.71 0.24
C ASP A 195 7.13 8.19 -0.43
N ARG A 196 6.05 7.39 -0.34
CA ARG A 196 4.75 7.75 -0.90
C ARG A 196 4.15 8.95 -0.18
N LEU A 197 4.18 8.98 1.15
CA LEU A 197 3.64 10.08 1.94
C LEU A 197 4.39 11.37 1.63
N VAL A 198 5.72 11.36 1.65
CA VAL A 198 6.56 12.52 1.32
C VAL A 198 6.28 13.02 -0.09
N PHE A 199 6.25 12.13 -1.09
CA PHE A 199 5.92 12.49 -2.46
C PHE A 199 4.54 13.17 -2.56
N CYS A 200 3.52 12.62 -1.89
CA CYS A 200 2.18 13.19 -1.88
C CYS A 200 2.13 14.58 -1.23
N LEU A 201 2.84 14.77 -0.11
CA LEU A 201 2.94 16.05 0.57
C LEU A 201 3.65 17.09 -0.29
N MET A 202 4.77 16.74 -0.92
CA MET A 202 5.50 17.63 -1.83
C MET A 202 4.59 18.08 -2.99
N GLN A 203 3.85 17.14 -3.61
CA GLN A 203 2.92 17.48 -4.69
C GLN A 203 1.77 18.38 -4.22
N LYS A 204 1.26 18.17 -3.01
CA LYS A 204 0.20 18.97 -2.41
C LYS A 204 0.67 20.42 -2.14
N GLU A 205 1.86 20.56 -1.59
CA GLU A 205 2.44 21.88 -1.21
C GLU A 205 3.13 22.58 -2.40
N GLY A 206 3.17 21.95 -3.57
CA GLY A 206 3.89 22.48 -4.73
C GLY A 206 5.41 22.55 -4.53
N ILE A 207 5.94 21.72 -3.63
CA ILE A 207 7.37 21.67 -3.36
C ILE A 207 8.04 20.88 -4.46
N GLU A 208 8.89 21.53 -5.23
CA GLU A 208 9.79 20.84 -6.16
C GLU A 208 11.03 20.36 -5.41
N ALA A 209 11.33 19.07 -5.57
CA ALA A 209 12.61 18.55 -5.12
C ALA A 209 13.71 19.26 -5.92
N LYS A 210 14.41 20.19 -5.29
CA LYS A 210 15.66 20.68 -5.88
C LYS A 210 16.65 19.51 -5.85
N GLU A 211 16.82 18.85 -6.98
CA GLU A 211 17.93 17.93 -7.16
C GLU A 211 19.23 18.69 -6.94
N GLN A 212 19.75 18.67 -5.74
CA GLN A 212 21.13 19.07 -5.51
C GLN A 212 22.03 17.95 -6.03
N LYS A 213 22.35 18.04 -7.31
CA LYS A 213 23.30 17.13 -7.92
C LYS A 213 24.64 17.25 -7.19
N PRO A 214 25.26 16.11 -6.81
CA PRO A 214 26.54 16.18 -6.12
C PRO A 214 27.62 16.76 -7.05
N ALA A 215 28.53 17.56 -6.48
CA ALA A 215 29.74 17.95 -7.18
C ALA A 215 30.60 16.70 -7.44
N LEU A 216 30.94 16.42 -8.69
CA LEU A 216 31.79 15.30 -9.04
C LEU A 216 33.28 15.70 -8.98
N VAL A 217 34.04 15.05 -8.14
CA VAL A 217 35.51 15.12 -8.14
C VAL A 217 36.01 14.15 -9.20
N CYS A 218 36.44 14.69 -10.35
CA CYS A 218 37.00 13.89 -11.42
C CYS A 218 38.47 13.48 -11.09
N VAL A 219 38.78 12.21 -11.35
CA VAL A 219 40.12 11.69 -11.20
C VAL A 219 40.85 11.74 -12.54
N MET A 220 41.82 12.66 -12.69
CA MET A 220 42.57 12.84 -13.91
C MET A 220 43.77 11.91 -13.98
N GLU A 221 44.55 11.86 -12.89
CA GLU A 221 45.74 11.03 -12.76
C GLU A 221 45.70 10.22 -11.47
N PRO A 222 45.71 8.88 -11.53
CA PRO A 222 45.60 8.02 -10.35
C PRO A 222 46.67 8.26 -9.29
N LYS A 223 47.85 8.74 -9.69
CA LYS A 223 48.95 9.02 -8.75
C LYS A 223 48.66 10.13 -7.73
N TYR A 224 47.63 10.97 -7.99
CA TYR A 224 47.20 12.05 -7.10
C TYR A 224 45.88 11.73 -6.37
N LEU A 225 45.55 10.47 -6.22
CA LEU A 225 44.29 10.06 -5.60
C LEU A 225 44.12 10.63 -4.18
N ASP A 226 45.20 10.74 -3.43
CA ASP A 226 45.26 11.38 -2.12
C ASP A 226 44.72 12.83 -2.17
N LYS A 227 45.15 13.60 -3.18
CA LYS A 227 44.68 15.00 -3.37
C LYS A 227 43.23 15.11 -3.77
N TYR A 228 42.75 14.20 -4.57
CA TYR A 228 41.29 14.17 -4.92
C TYR A 228 40.45 13.85 -3.69
N TYR A 229 40.89 12.98 -2.78
CA TYR A 229 40.21 12.74 -1.52
C TYR A 229 40.32 13.94 -0.56
N GLU A 230 41.40 14.68 -0.53
CA GLU A 230 41.49 15.96 0.21
C GLU A 230 40.42 16.96 -0.30
N ILE A 231 40.31 17.11 -1.62
CA ILE A 231 39.29 17.97 -2.24
C ILE A 231 37.89 17.48 -1.85
N LEU A 232 37.60 16.18 -1.99
CA LEU A 232 36.30 15.60 -1.63
C LEU A 232 35.96 15.88 -0.16
N ASN A 233 36.91 15.67 0.74
CA ASN A 233 36.71 15.93 2.16
C ASN A 233 36.52 17.41 2.46
N THR A 234 37.23 18.30 1.76
CA THR A 234 37.04 19.75 1.88
C THR A 234 35.63 20.18 1.45
N LEU A 235 35.12 19.66 0.32
CA LEU A 235 33.75 19.92 -0.16
C LEU A 235 32.73 19.46 0.89
N ARG A 236 32.85 18.23 1.39
CA ARG A 236 31.95 17.67 2.39
C ARG A 236 31.96 18.41 3.73
N LYS A 237 33.14 18.83 4.20
CA LYS A 237 33.28 19.67 5.42
C LYS A 237 32.58 21.03 5.28
N ASN A 238 32.41 21.54 4.05
CA ASN A 238 31.69 22.76 3.75
C ASN A 238 30.23 22.52 3.35
N ASN A 239 29.65 21.35 3.70
CA ASN A 239 28.28 20.94 3.39
C ASN A 239 27.95 20.92 1.90
N ILE A 240 28.94 20.75 1.03
CA ILE A 240 28.73 20.56 -0.40
C ILE A 240 28.59 19.05 -0.67
N ASN A 241 27.40 18.63 -1.07
CA ASN A 241 27.17 17.24 -1.47
C ASN A 241 28.12 16.90 -2.63
N SER A 242 28.96 15.88 -2.46
CA SER A 242 30.02 15.58 -3.41
C SER A 242 30.39 14.10 -3.42
N GLU A 243 30.82 13.65 -4.58
CA GLU A 243 31.29 12.29 -4.82
C GLU A 243 32.58 12.32 -5.66
N ILE A 244 33.37 11.23 -5.58
CA ILE A 244 34.55 11.03 -6.41
C ILE A 244 34.26 9.96 -7.47
N PHE A 245 34.77 10.13 -8.68
CA PHE A 245 34.61 9.11 -9.71
C PHE A 245 35.47 7.90 -9.39
N LEU A 246 34.85 6.73 -9.17
CA LEU A 246 35.55 5.55 -8.63
C LEU A 246 36.51 4.87 -9.60
N ASP A 247 36.23 4.92 -10.93
CA ASP A 247 37.10 4.27 -11.93
C ASP A 247 38.17 5.26 -12.48
N SER A 248 39.25 5.37 -11.76
CA SER A 248 40.36 6.28 -12.10
C SER A 248 41.05 6.03 -13.45
N LYS A 249 40.72 4.92 -14.13
CA LYS A 249 41.28 4.59 -15.46
C LYS A 249 40.43 5.16 -16.61
N LYS A 250 39.20 5.65 -16.33
CA LYS A 250 38.32 6.22 -17.36
C LYS A 250 38.76 7.64 -17.73
N LYS A 251 38.68 7.93 -19.04
CA LYS A 251 38.93 9.28 -19.56
C LYS A 251 37.94 10.30 -19.01
N LEU A 252 38.34 11.56 -18.93
CA LEU A 252 37.52 12.66 -18.41
C LEU A 252 36.13 12.72 -19.08
N SER A 253 36.05 12.49 -20.40
CA SER A 253 34.77 12.49 -21.12
C SER A 253 33.75 11.52 -20.50
N LYS A 254 34.19 10.33 -20.07
CA LYS A 254 33.32 9.35 -19.40
C LYS A 254 32.89 9.76 -18.00
N GLN A 255 33.75 10.46 -17.30
CA GLN A 255 33.45 11.03 -15.99
C GLN A 255 32.41 12.16 -16.11
N LEU A 256 32.55 13.03 -17.12
CA LEU A 256 31.58 14.08 -17.43
C LEU A 256 30.24 13.51 -17.94
N ASP A 257 30.28 12.48 -18.78
CA ASP A 257 29.06 11.74 -19.19
C ASP A 257 28.29 11.19 -17.97
N TYR A 258 29.02 10.68 -16.99
CA TYR A 258 28.43 10.20 -15.73
C TYR A 258 27.78 11.33 -14.94
N ALA A 259 28.48 12.47 -14.77
CA ALA A 259 27.95 13.64 -14.08
C ALA A 259 26.66 14.18 -14.76
N ASN A 260 26.63 14.18 -16.10
CA ASN A 260 25.48 14.69 -16.86
C ASN A 260 24.24 13.79 -16.79
N ARG A 261 24.40 12.49 -16.47
CA ARG A 261 23.28 11.54 -16.35
C ARG A 261 22.65 11.51 -14.96
N ARG A 262 23.28 12.10 -14.01
CA ARG A 262 22.77 12.29 -12.63
C ARG A 262 22.22 13.68 -12.45
#